data_cb7a2a649b456c58b1e510f8c52a9346
#
_entry.id   cb7a2a649b456c58b1e510f8c52a9346
#
_cell.length_a   1.000
_cell.length_b   1.000
_cell.length_c   1.000
_cell.angle_alpha   90.00
_cell.angle_beta   90.00
_cell.angle_gamma   90.00
#
_symmetry.space_group_name_H-M   'P 1'
#
loop_
_entity.id
_entity.type
_entity.pdbx_description
1 polymer ?
#
loop_
_entity_poly.entity_id
_entity_poly.type
_entity_poly.pdbx_seq_one_letter_code
_entity_poly.pdbx_strand_id
1 'polypeptide(L)'
;GPLEHFETWDIHNEGTVPSIRRVTNALDAERIAVREALGYGAPHFPLADHYATDGDEWMYGRGAHGKLTDSGDWREDIDLQKHRYMLEDTRLGLSFLVSVGRWAGVPTPVAQGLLNLATVVSGIDLYAEGRTLENLGLDQLSRSEMAQCMNQGLQA
;
A
#
# COMPACT_ATOMS: atom_id res chain seq x y z
N GLY A 1 10.78 18.51 0.15
CA GLY A 1 9.58 18.92 -0.58
C GLY A 1 8.57 19.62 0.32
N PRO A 2 7.27 19.63 -0.05
CA PRO A 2 6.25 20.37 0.70
C PRO A 2 6.18 19.97 2.19
N LEU A 3 6.36 18.70 2.51
CA LEU A 3 6.31 18.18 3.88
C LEU A 3 7.40 18.72 4.80
N GLU A 4 8.54 19.15 4.25
CA GLU A 4 9.67 19.70 4.99
C GLU A 4 9.68 21.24 4.98
N HIS A 5 8.77 21.85 4.21
CA HIS A 5 8.75 23.29 3.99
C HIS A 5 7.55 24.00 4.61
N PHE A 6 6.41 23.32 4.69
CA PHE A 6 5.18 23.82 5.27
C PHE A 6 4.92 23.20 6.64
N GLU A 7 4.43 23.98 7.58
CA GLU A 7 4.05 23.48 8.92
C GLU A 7 2.92 22.46 8.84
N THR A 8 1.99 22.65 7.93
CA THR A 8 0.86 21.75 7.68
C THR A 8 0.61 21.61 6.18
N TRP A 9 0.22 20.41 5.77
CA TRP A 9 -0.09 20.13 4.37
C TRP A 9 -1.23 19.13 4.26
N ASP A 10 -2.27 19.50 3.50
CA ASP A 10 -3.41 18.64 3.25
C ASP A 10 -3.06 17.61 2.17
N ILE A 11 -2.68 16.42 2.60
CA ILE A 11 -2.27 15.34 1.69
C ILE A 11 -3.38 14.87 0.76
N HIS A 12 -4.65 15.02 1.16
CA HIS A 12 -5.79 14.60 0.35
C HIS A 12 -6.18 15.62 -0.71
N ASN A 13 -6.22 16.91 -0.36
CA ASN A 13 -6.62 17.97 -1.28
C ASN A 13 -5.42 18.59 -2.02
N GLU A 14 -4.34 18.90 -1.31
CA GLU A 14 -3.14 19.53 -1.89
C GLU A 14 -2.17 18.49 -2.47
N GLY A 15 -2.09 17.31 -1.86
CA GLY A 15 -1.19 16.23 -2.25
C GLY A 15 -1.74 15.29 -3.32
N THR A 16 -3.05 15.10 -3.38
CA THR A 16 -3.67 14.14 -4.29
C THR A 16 -3.99 14.76 -5.65
N VAL A 17 -2.96 15.26 -6.32
CA VAL A 17 -3.05 15.83 -7.68
C VAL A 17 -3.09 14.73 -8.76
N PRO A 18 -3.46 15.04 -10.03
CA PRO A 18 -3.61 14.03 -11.08
C PRO A 18 -2.37 13.15 -11.32
N SER A 19 -1.17 13.69 -11.17
CA SER A 19 0.08 12.90 -11.29
C SER A 19 0.23 11.89 -10.15
N ILE A 20 -0.09 12.29 -8.92
CA ILE A 20 -0.06 11.40 -7.76
C ILE A 20 -1.13 10.31 -7.91
N ARG A 21 -2.34 10.65 -8.35
CA ARG A 21 -3.38 9.65 -8.64
C ARG A 21 -2.95 8.62 -9.67
N ARG A 22 -2.21 9.01 -10.70
CA ARG A 22 -1.65 8.04 -11.66
C ARG A 22 -0.67 7.08 -11.00
N VAL A 23 0.18 7.57 -10.11
CA VAL A 23 1.14 6.71 -9.37
C VAL A 23 0.39 5.76 -8.43
N THR A 24 -0.56 6.28 -7.64
CA THR A 24 -1.31 5.45 -6.69
C THR A 24 -2.21 4.43 -7.38
N ASN A 25 -2.81 4.77 -8.52
CA ASN A 25 -3.58 3.82 -9.32
C ASN A 25 -2.69 2.73 -9.94
N ALA A 26 -1.49 3.08 -10.38
CA ALA A 26 -0.53 2.09 -10.89
C ALA A 26 -0.04 1.15 -9.77
N LEU A 27 0.22 1.69 -8.58
CA LEU A 27 0.55 0.89 -7.40
C LEU A 27 -0.60 -0.06 -7.03
N ASP A 28 -1.83 0.44 -7.06
CA ASP A 28 -3.01 -0.37 -6.75
C ASP A 28 -3.27 -1.46 -7.80
N ALA A 29 -2.98 -1.18 -9.06
CA ALA A 29 -3.02 -2.21 -10.12
C ALA A 29 -2.03 -3.36 -9.85
N GLU A 30 -0.85 -3.08 -9.31
CA GLU A 30 0.10 -4.11 -8.88
C GLU A 30 -0.48 -4.96 -7.72
N ARG A 31 -1.12 -4.33 -6.74
CA ARG A 31 -1.81 -5.04 -5.65
C ARG A 31 -2.90 -5.98 -6.20
N ILE A 32 -3.70 -5.49 -7.14
CA ILE A 32 -4.77 -6.28 -7.78
C ILE A 32 -4.15 -7.45 -8.54
N ALA A 33 -3.12 -7.22 -9.35
CA ALA A 33 -2.43 -8.29 -10.11
C ALA A 33 -1.86 -9.38 -9.19
N VAL A 34 -1.29 -9.01 -8.05
CA VAL A 34 -0.82 -9.97 -7.03
C VAL A 34 -2.00 -10.77 -6.47
N ARG A 35 -3.12 -10.13 -6.12
CA ARG A 35 -4.32 -10.83 -5.63
C ARG A 35 -4.87 -11.83 -6.64
N GLU A 36 -4.97 -11.43 -7.91
CA GLU A 36 -5.45 -12.30 -9.00
C GLU A 36 -4.52 -13.49 -9.20
N ALA A 37 -3.20 -13.27 -9.21
CA ALA A 37 -2.20 -14.33 -9.31
C ALA A 37 -2.27 -15.34 -8.14
N LEU A 38 -2.75 -14.89 -6.99
CA LEU A 38 -2.99 -15.74 -5.81
C LEU A 38 -4.36 -16.43 -5.82
N GLY A 39 -5.19 -16.18 -6.85
CA GLY A 39 -6.51 -16.80 -7.02
C GLY A 39 -7.65 -16.05 -6.32
N TYR A 40 -7.42 -14.83 -5.82
CA TYR A 40 -8.50 -14.02 -5.27
C TYR A 40 -9.29 -13.36 -6.41
N GLY A 41 -10.59 -13.59 -6.43
CA GLY A 41 -11.52 -12.95 -7.36
C GLY A 41 -11.96 -11.54 -6.93
N ALA A 42 -12.76 -10.89 -7.81
CA ALA A 42 -13.44 -9.63 -7.49
C ALA A 42 -14.45 -9.84 -6.30
N PRO A 43 -14.79 -8.74 -5.59
CA PRO A 43 -14.35 -7.36 -5.82
C PRO A 43 -12.92 -7.09 -5.30
N HIS A 44 -12.17 -6.28 -6.04
CA HIS A 44 -10.81 -5.87 -5.64
C HIS A 44 -10.76 -4.48 -5.00
N PHE A 45 -11.86 -3.74 -5.03
CA PHE A 45 -11.98 -2.36 -4.53
C PHE A 45 -10.85 -1.45 -5.06
N PRO A 46 -10.81 -1.18 -6.38
CA PRO A 46 -9.75 -0.37 -6.96
C PRO A 46 -9.69 1.03 -6.34
N LEU A 47 -8.48 1.53 -6.09
CA LEU A 47 -8.31 2.86 -5.50
C LEU A 47 -8.88 3.97 -6.41
N ALA A 48 -8.92 3.75 -7.73
CA ALA A 48 -9.56 4.68 -8.66
C ALA A 48 -11.04 4.94 -8.32
N ASP A 49 -11.75 3.93 -7.84
CA ASP A 49 -13.17 4.04 -7.46
C ASP A 49 -13.36 4.87 -6.19
N HIS A 50 -12.32 4.99 -5.37
CA HIS A 50 -12.31 5.84 -4.19
C HIS A 50 -12.55 7.32 -4.52
N TYR A 51 -12.06 7.76 -5.66
CA TYR A 51 -12.20 9.14 -6.13
C TYR A 51 -13.28 9.28 -7.21
N ALA A 52 -13.99 8.20 -7.55
CA ALA A 52 -15.10 8.24 -8.51
C ALA A 52 -16.35 8.83 -7.85
N THR A 53 -17.09 9.62 -8.61
CA THR A 53 -18.38 10.20 -8.17
C THR A 53 -19.56 9.27 -8.44
N ASP A 54 -19.35 8.25 -9.26
CA ASP A 54 -20.30 7.22 -9.68
C ASP A 54 -19.68 5.83 -9.46
N GLY A 55 -20.52 4.82 -9.32
CA GLY A 55 -20.10 3.44 -9.02
C GLY A 55 -20.61 2.96 -7.66
N ASP A 56 -20.91 1.69 -7.56
CA ASP A 56 -21.52 1.10 -6.35
C ASP A 56 -20.51 0.34 -5.47
N GLU A 57 -19.30 0.12 -5.96
CA GLU A 57 -18.30 -0.77 -5.36
C GLU A 57 -17.32 -0.02 -4.45
N TRP A 58 -17.83 0.87 -3.62
CA TRP A 58 -16.98 1.54 -2.65
C TRP A 58 -16.93 0.76 -1.33
N MET A 59 -15.73 0.45 -0.86
CA MET A 59 -15.49 -0.39 0.32
C MET A 59 -16.17 0.11 1.60
N TYR A 60 -16.28 1.43 1.77
CA TYR A 60 -16.93 2.06 2.94
C TYR A 60 -18.32 2.62 2.65
N GLY A 61 -18.81 2.45 1.43
CA GLY A 61 -20.08 3.05 0.97
C GLY A 61 -19.96 4.54 0.66
N ARG A 62 -20.87 5.03 -0.16
CA ARG A 62 -20.86 6.43 -0.66
C ARG A 62 -21.00 7.49 0.43
N GLY A 63 -21.71 7.17 1.53
CA GLY A 63 -21.87 8.10 2.64
C GLY A 63 -20.57 8.43 3.38
N ALA A 64 -19.59 7.51 3.35
CA ALA A 64 -18.26 7.73 3.91
C ALA A 64 -17.32 8.46 2.92
N HIS A 65 -17.57 8.33 1.61
CA HIS A 65 -16.72 8.88 0.56
C HIS A 65 -16.57 10.41 0.65
N GLY A 66 -17.66 11.15 0.80
CA GLY A 66 -17.62 12.61 0.96
C GLY A 66 -16.77 13.06 2.15
N LYS A 67 -16.86 12.33 3.27
CA LYS A 67 -16.06 12.63 4.47
C LYS A 67 -14.57 12.36 4.29
N LEU A 68 -14.23 11.34 3.50
CA LEU A 68 -12.83 10.96 3.26
C LEU A 68 -12.14 11.86 2.23
N THR A 69 -12.89 12.41 1.26
CA THR A 69 -12.32 13.22 0.19
C THR A 69 -12.41 14.72 0.45
N ASP A 70 -13.37 15.16 1.27
CA ASP A 70 -13.68 16.58 1.53
C ASP A 70 -13.37 17.01 2.97
N SER A 71 -12.74 16.19 3.78
CA SER A 71 -12.41 16.59 5.13
C SER A 71 -11.27 17.62 5.09
N GLY A 72 -11.57 18.89 5.28
CA GLY A 72 -10.59 19.97 5.45
C GLY A 72 -9.72 19.83 6.70
N ASP A 73 -9.91 18.76 7.46
CA ASP A 73 -9.24 18.47 8.72
C ASP A 73 -7.95 17.62 8.58
N TRP A 74 -7.62 17.17 7.36
CA TRP A 74 -6.43 16.34 7.10
C TRP A 74 -5.16 17.18 6.92
N ARG A 75 -4.92 18.08 7.85
CA ARG A 75 -3.68 18.83 7.94
C ARG A 75 -2.83 18.27 9.06
N GLU A 76 -1.82 17.50 8.68
CA GLU A 76 -0.92 16.85 9.62
C GLU A 76 0.49 17.40 9.47
N ASP A 77 1.18 17.55 10.60
CA ASP A 77 2.64 17.74 10.61
C ASP A 77 3.30 16.38 10.36
N ILE A 78 3.86 16.20 9.18
CA ILE A 78 4.41 14.93 8.73
C ILE A 78 5.95 14.92 8.84
N ASP A 79 6.46 14.38 9.92
CA ASP A 79 7.86 13.96 10.03
C ASP A 79 8.03 12.62 9.30
N LEU A 80 8.67 12.64 8.14
CA LEU A 80 8.85 11.44 7.29
C LEU A 80 9.60 10.29 7.98
N GLN A 81 10.36 10.56 9.05
CA GLN A 81 11.07 9.51 9.79
C GLN A 81 10.22 8.85 10.87
N LYS A 82 9.18 9.51 11.33
CA LYS A 82 8.38 9.07 12.48
C LYS A 82 6.91 8.84 12.14
N HIS A 83 6.44 9.44 11.06
CA HIS A 83 5.03 9.38 10.71
C HIS A 83 4.59 7.95 10.35
N ARG A 84 3.38 7.59 10.77
CA ARG A 84 2.82 6.25 10.52
C ARG A 84 2.80 5.85 9.05
N TYR A 85 2.59 6.79 8.13
CA TYR A 85 2.61 6.51 6.68
C TYR A 85 3.96 5.97 6.20
N MET A 86 5.06 6.37 6.84
CA MET A 86 6.36 5.78 6.56
C MET A 86 6.57 4.46 7.30
N LEU A 87 6.18 4.40 8.57
CA LEU A 87 6.46 3.23 9.41
C LEU A 87 5.47 2.08 9.18
N GLU A 88 4.21 2.37 8.88
CA GLU A 88 3.17 1.35 8.68
C GLU A 88 2.93 1.10 7.19
N ASP A 89 2.49 2.11 6.44
CA ASP A 89 2.09 1.93 5.04
C ASP A 89 3.29 1.62 4.15
N THR A 90 4.41 2.32 4.33
CA THR A 90 5.61 2.11 3.52
C THR A 90 6.44 0.94 4.02
N ARG A 91 6.90 0.97 5.27
CA ARG A 91 7.79 -0.07 5.82
C ARG A 91 7.11 -1.43 5.92
N LEU A 92 5.83 -1.49 6.35
CA LEU A 92 5.12 -2.76 6.50
C LEU A 92 4.29 -3.10 5.27
N GLY A 93 3.59 -2.12 4.69
CA GLY A 93 2.67 -2.34 3.57
C GLY A 93 3.39 -2.58 2.23
N LEU A 94 4.24 -1.64 1.80
CA LEU A 94 4.95 -1.78 0.51
C LEU A 94 5.96 -2.91 0.53
N SER A 95 6.72 -3.11 1.61
CA SER A 95 7.66 -4.24 1.71
C SER A 95 6.93 -5.57 1.60
N PHE A 96 5.75 -5.69 2.22
CA PHE A 96 4.91 -6.88 2.11
C PHE A 96 4.42 -7.11 0.69
N LEU A 97 3.89 -6.07 0.02
CA LEU A 97 3.43 -6.17 -1.37
C LEU A 97 4.56 -6.62 -2.31
N VAL A 98 5.75 -6.03 -2.18
CA VAL A 98 6.93 -6.39 -2.97
C VAL A 98 7.35 -7.84 -2.71
N SER A 99 7.41 -8.27 -1.47
CA SER A 99 7.79 -9.63 -1.07
C SER A 99 6.79 -10.66 -1.59
N VAL A 100 5.49 -10.43 -1.40
CA VAL A 100 4.43 -11.32 -1.90
C VAL A 100 4.41 -11.34 -3.42
N GLY A 101 4.61 -10.19 -4.09
CA GLY A 101 4.72 -10.11 -5.55
C GLY A 101 5.85 -10.99 -6.08
N ARG A 102 7.04 -10.91 -5.48
CA ARG A 102 8.19 -11.78 -5.83
C ARG A 102 7.84 -13.26 -5.66
N TRP A 103 7.29 -13.63 -4.54
CA TRP A 103 6.89 -15.00 -4.24
C TRP A 103 5.80 -15.50 -5.21
N ALA A 104 4.84 -14.65 -5.57
CA ALA A 104 3.78 -14.97 -6.53
C ALA A 104 4.25 -14.96 -7.99
N GLY A 105 5.46 -14.47 -8.28
CA GLY A 105 5.98 -14.30 -9.64
C GLY A 105 5.35 -13.11 -10.40
N VAL A 106 4.85 -12.11 -9.68
CA VAL A 106 4.21 -10.91 -10.22
C VAL A 106 5.13 -9.70 -10.02
N PRO A 107 5.56 -9.00 -11.07
CA PRO A 107 6.37 -7.80 -10.94
C PRO A 107 5.58 -6.67 -10.24
N THR A 108 6.26 -5.97 -9.32
CA THR A 108 5.71 -4.81 -8.61
C THR A 108 6.67 -3.61 -8.71
N PRO A 109 6.94 -3.10 -9.94
CA PRO A 109 7.97 -2.08 -10.14
C PRO A 109 7.64 -0.74 -9.49
N VAL A 110 6.36 -0.35 -9.42
CA VAL A 110 5.96 0.91 -8.77
C VAL A 110 6.14 0.80 -7.26
N ALA A 111 5.66 -0.27 -6.64
CA ALA A 111 5.85 -0.52 -5.19
C ALA A 111 7.35 -0.58 -4.84
N GLN A 112 8.15 -1.31 -5.63
CA GLN A 112 9.59 -1.39 -5.42
C GLN A 112 10.29 -0.03 -5.58
N GLY A 113 9.90 0.77 -6.58
CA GLY A 113 10.44 2.11 -6.81
C GLY A 113 10.15 3.05 -5.64
N LEU A 114 8.91 3.07 -5.16
CA LEU A 114 8.50 3.88 -4.00
C LEU A 114 9.23 3.43 -2.72
N LEU A 115 9.35 2.12 -2.51
CA LEU A 115 10.07 1.57 -1.36
C LEU A 115 11.56 1.94 -1.37
N ASN A 116 12.21 1.89 -2.53
CA ASN A 116 13.60 2.30 -2.70
C ASN A 116 13.80 3.80 -2.41
N LEU A 117 12.89 4.65 -2.92
CA LEU A 117 12.93 6.10 -2.63
C LEU A 117 12.74 6.36 -1.13
N ALA A 118 11.79 5.71 -0.50
CA ALA A 118 11.54 5.84 0.93
C ALA A 118 12.73 5.36 1.78
N THR A 119 13.41 4.29 1.38
CA THR A 119 14.66 3.83 1.98
C THR A 119 15.74 4.91 1.97
N VAL A 120 15.91 5.58 0.82
CA VAL A 120 16.89 6.69 0.72
C VAL A 120 16.48 7.88 1.61
N VAL A 121 15.21 8.25 1.61
CA VAL A 121 14.70 9.38 2.42
C VAL A 121 14.82 9.12 3.91
N SER A 122 14.48 7.90 4.36
CA SER A 122 14.52 7.54 5.78
C SER A 122 15.92 7.19 6.29
N GLY A 123 16.84 6.78 5.41
CA GLY A 123 18.13 6.24 5.78
C GLY A 123 18.09 4.84 6.40
N ILE A 124 16.94 4.15 6.29
CA ILE A 124 16.68 2.81 6.83
C ILE A 124 16.39 1.87 5.66
N ASP A 125 16.95 0.66 5.66
CA ASP A 125 16.55 -0.36 4.69
C ASP A 125 15.14 -0.87 5.01
N LEU A 126 14.14 -0.21 4.42
CA LEU A 126 12.73 -0.47 4.71
C LEU A 126 12.27 -1.85 4.21
N TYR A 127 12.97 -2.47 3.25
CA TYR A 127 12.67 -3.84 2.85
C TYR A 127 13.22 -4.84 3.87
N ALA A 128 14.51 -4.73 4.20
CA ALA A 128 15.15 -5.64 5.14
C ALA A 128 14.52 -5.61 6.54
N GLU A 129 14.10 -4.41 6.99
CA GLU A 129 13.44 -4.24 8.29
C GLU A 129 11.91 -4.30 8.23
N GLY A 130 11.34 -4.49 7.03
CA GLY A 130 9.91 -4.46 6.79
C GLY A 130 9.21 -5.80 7.08
N ARG A 131 7.91 -5.82 6.80
CA ARG A 131 7.13 -7.06 6.83
C ARG A 131 7.28 -7.76 5.48
N THR A 132 8.19 -8.69 5.39
CA THR A 132 8.41 -9.52 4.19
C THR A 132 8.11 -10.98 4.49
N LEU A 133 7.88 -11.79 3.46
CA LEU A 133 7.70 -13.25 3.65
C LEU A 133 8.97 -13.87 4.21
N GLU A 134 10.14 -13.34 3.83
CA GLU A 134 11.44 -13.75 4.36
C GLU A 134 11.54 -13.51 5.87
N ASN A 135 11.17 -12.31 6.34
CA ASN A 135 11.19 -11.98 7.77
C ASN A 135 10.12 -12.72 8.57
N LEU A 136 9.06 -13.18 7.90
CA LEU A 136 8.02 -14.02 8.50
C LEU A 136 8.36 -15.51 8.44
N GLY A 137 9.45 -15.93 7.75
CA GLY A 137 9.81 -17.32 7.54
C GLY A 137 8.85 -18.08 6.62
N LEU A 138 8.18 -17.38 5.72
CA LEU A 138 7.13 -17.93 4.84
C LEU A 138 7.54 -17.99 3.36
N ASP A 139 8.67 -17.40 3.00
CA ASP A 139 9.14 -17.25 1.61
C ASP A 139 9.43 -18.56 0.90
N GLN A 140 9.77 -19.62 1.66
CA GLN A 140 10.07 -20.94 1.13
C GLN A 140 8.84 -21.83 0.94
N LEU A 141 7.68 -21.42 1.44
CA LEU A 141 6.46 -22.21 1.32
C LEU A 141 5.99 -22.24 -0.14
N SER A 142 5.57 -23.40 -0.61
CA SER A 142 4.79 -23.53 -1.83
C SER A 142 3.41 -22.89 -1.67
N ARG A 143 2.69 -22.67 -2.77
CA ARG A 143 1.32 -22.12 -2.73
C ARG A 143 0.36 -22.97 -1.90
N SER A 144 0.49 -24.31 -1.98
CA SER A 144 -0.33 -25.23 -1.20
C SER A 144 -0.02 -25.16 0.30
N GLU A 145 1.25 -25.12 0.66
CA GLU A 145 1.68 -24.99 2.06
C GLU A 145 1.26 -23.63 2.64
N MET A 146 1.40 -22.55 1.86
CA MET A 146 0.92 -21.23 2.26
C MET A 146 -0.60 -21.23 2.50
N ALA A 147 -1.37 -21.83 1.60
CA ALA A 147 -2.82 -21.95 1.77
C ALA A 147 -3.18 -22.77 3.01
N GLN A 148 -2.47 -23.86 3.27
CA GLN A 148 -2.64 -24.65 4.49
C GLN A 148 -2.30 -23.83 5.74
N CYS A 149 -1.17 -23.13 5.73
CA CYS A 149 -0.76 -22.26 6.82
C CYS A 149 -1.81 -21.17 7.13
N MET A 150 -2.36 -20.52 6.09
CA MET A 150 -3.40 -19.50 6.27
C MET A 150 -4.71 -20.06 6.83
N ASN A 151 -5.06 -21.31 6.50
CA ASN A 151 -6.32 -21.93 6.95
C ASN A 151 -6.20 -22.59 8.33
N GLN A 152 -5.05 -23.12 8.68
CA GLN A 152 -4.85 -23.96 9.87
C GLN A 152 -3.93 -23.35 10.91
N GLY A 153 -3.28 -22.23 10.59
CA GLY A 153 -2.19 -21.65 11.38
C GLY A 153 -0.87 -22.37 11.16
N LEU A 154 0.20 -21.80 11.73
CA LEU A 154 1.51 -22.45 11.79
C LEU A 154 1.38 -23.66 12.74
N GLN A 155 1.58 -24.85 12.22
CA GLN A 155 1.71 -26.04 13.03
C GLN A 155 3.06 -25.98 13.73
N ALA A 156 3.06 -25.90 15.05
CA ALA A 156 4.26 -25.90 15.87
C ALA A 156 4.97 -27.25 15.84
#